data_c832c354507a3904b8acfe135c96011d
#
_entry.id   c832c354507a3904b8acfe135c96011d
#
_cell.length_a   1.000
_cell.length_b   1.000
_cell.length_c   1.000
_cell.angle_alpha   90.00
_cell.angle_beta   90.00
_cell.angle_gamma   90.00
#
_symmetry.space_group_name_H-M   'P 1'
#
loop_
_entity.id
_entity.type
_entity.pdbx_description
1 polymer ?
#
loop_
_entity_poly.entity_id
_entity_poly.type
_entity_poly.pdbx_seq_one_letter_code
_entity_poly.pdbx_strand_id
1 'polypeptide(L)'
;MTAPRLPVLSLLETRVLGVLCEKQHTVPDTYPLSLNALVAGCNQKTSRHPVIEASEAEVQAAIDNLKGPALVVESSGGRVTRYAHNMEKALRLPSQAVALLTVLMLRGPQTVGELRLNCERLHRFADISAADAFLQELAARPDAAMVVELPRQPGSRENRWAHLLSG
;
A
#
# COMPACT_ATOMS: atom_id res chain seq x y z
N MET A 1 20.70 14.63 5.85
CA MET A 1 20.04 14.64 4.55
C MET A 1 18.55 14.33 4.73
N THR A 2 17.68 15.26 4.37
CA THR A 2 16.25 15.05 4.48
C THR A 2 15.76 14.15 3.35
N ALA A 3 14.89 13.22 3.65
CA ALA A 3 14.25 12.39 2.62
C ALA A 3 13.43 13.29 1.68
N PRO A 4 13.36 12.97 0.38
CA PRO A 4 12.52 13.73 -0.54
C PRO A 4 11.08 13.72 -0.04
N ARG A 5 10.44 14.88 -0.12
CA ARG A 5 9.04 15.00 0.29
C ARG A 5 8.18 14.24 -0.72
N LEU A 6 7.41 13.28 -0.24
CA LEU A 6 6.50 12.55 -1.11
C LEU A 6 5.34 13.42 -1.53
N PRO A 7 4.89 13.35 -2.79
CA PRO A 7 3.66 14.00 -3.18
C PRO A 7 2.47 13.35 -2.46
N VAL A 8 1.39 14.09 -2.31
CA VAL A 8 0.13 13.56 -1.81
C VAL A 8 -0.44 12.65 -2.90
N LEU A 9 -0.69 11.39 -2.57
CA LEU A 9 -1.17 10.40 -3.52
C LEU A 9 -2.70 10.37 -3.56
N SER A 10 -3.26 10.18 -4.76
CA SER A 10 -4.71 9.99 -4.92
C SER A 10 -5.11 8.59 -4.44
N LEU A 11 -6.41 8.38 -4.27
CA LEU A 11 -6.94 7.07 -3.94
C LEU A 11 -6.51 6.02 -4.97
N LEU A 12 -6.58 6.34 -6.25
CA LEU A 12 -6.20 5.41 -7.30
C LEU A 12 -4.70 5.11 -7.28
N GLU A 13 -3.87 6.10 -7.00
CA GLU A 13 -2.43 5.90 -6.87
C GLU A 13 -2.09 4.97 -5.69
N THR A 14 -2.73 5.16 -4.55
CA THR A 14 -2.53 4.24 -3.41
C THR A 14 -3.09 2.85 -3.72
N ARG A 15 -4.18 2.76 -4.48
CA ARG A 15 -4.72 1.49 -4.92
C ARG A 15 -3.73 0.74 -5.82
N VAL A 16 -3.13 1.42 -6.78
CA VAL A 16 -2.12 0.84 -7.67
C VAL A 16 -0.94 0.29 -6.86
N LEU A 17 -0.39 1.09 -5.94
CA LEU A 17 0.71 0.65 -5.10
C LEU A 17 0.35 -0.57 -4.25
N GLY A 18 -0.82 -0.53 -3.63
CA GLY A 18 -1.30 -1.63 -2.80
C GLY A 18 -1.47 -2.91 -3.58
N VAL A 19 -2.04 -2.84 -4.78
CA VAL A 19 -2.23 -4.00 -5.65
C VAL A 19 -0.88 -4.61 -6.03
N LEU A 20 0.09 -3.79 -6.42
CA LEU A 20 1.41 -4.29 -6.80
C LEU A 20 2.08 -5.03 -5.64
N CYS A 21 2.05 -4.47 -4.44
CA CYS A 21 2.63 -5.12 -3.27
C CYS A 21 1.88 -6.42 -2.91
N GLU A 22 0.55 -6.37 -2.90
CA GLU A 22 -0.28 -7.55 -2.61
C GLU A 22 0.04 -8.69 -3.58
N LYS A 23 0.04 -8.39 -4.90
CA LYS A 23 0.24 -9.43 -5.92
C LYS A 23 1.67 -9.95 -5.95
N GLN A 24 2.65 -9.17 -5.56
CA GLN A 24 4.02 -9.65 -5.38
C GLN A 24 4.07 -10.84 -4.43
N HIS A 25 3.27 -10.79 -3.37
CA HIS A 25 3.26 -11.84 -2.34
C HIS A 25 2.23 -12.94 -2.61
N THR A 26 1.09 -12.60 -3.22
CA THR A 26 0.00 -13.56 -3.39
C THR A 26 0.01 -14.29 -4.73
N VAL A 27 0.58 -13.70 -5.77
CA VAL A 27 0.69 -14.31 -7.11
C VAL A 27 2.08 -14.04 -7.70
N PRO A 28 3.15 -14.51 -7.04
CA PRO A 28 4.51 -14.16 -7.45
C PRO A 28 4.87 -14.62 -8.88
N ASP A 29 4.21 -15.66 -9.39
CA ASP A 29 4.48 -16.17 -10.74
C ASP A 29 4.02 -15.20 -11.84
N THR A 30 3.06 -14.32 -11.56
CA THR A 30 2.55 -13.34 -12.51
C THR A 30 3.11 -11.93 -12.28
N TYR A 31 3.81 -11.72 -11.19
CA TYR A 31 4.41 -10.43 -10.85
C TYR A 31 5.80 -10.30 -11.47
N PRO A 32 6.21 -9.19 -12.04
CA PRO A 32 5.54 -7.87 -12.16
C PRO A 32 4.28 -7.93 -13.03
N LEU A 33 3.33 -7.02 -12.78
CA LEU A 33 2.02 -7.05 -13.42
C LEU A 33 1.96 -6.28 -14.73
N SER A 34 1.23 -6.84 -15.71
CA SER A 34 0.82 -6.10 -16.90
C SER A 34 -0.23 -5.05 -16.51
N LEU A 35 -0.49 -4.09 -17.41
CA LEU A 35 -1.54 -3.11 -17.19
C LEU A 35 -2.91 -3.78 -16.98
N ASN A 36 -3.25 -4.78 -17.80
CA ASN A 36 -4.53 -5.48 -17.67
C ASN A 36 -4.68 -6.15 -16.29
N ALA A 37 -3.64 -6.82 -15.83
CA ALA A 37 -3.65 -7.46 -14.51
C ALA A 37 -3.78 -6.43 -13.39
N LEU A 38 -3.12 -5.30 -13.55
CA LEU A 38 -3.17 -4.22 -12.56
C LEU A 38 -4.55 -3.57 -12.50
N VAL A 39 -5.19 -3.32 -13.65
CA VAL A 39 -6.55 -2.82 -13.70
C VAL A 39 -7.52 -3.78 -12.99
N ALA A 40 -7.40 -5.08 -13.28
CA ALA A 40 -8.24 -6.09 -12.62
C ALA A 40 -8.02 -6.10 -11.11
N GLY A 41 -6.78 -5.99 -10.65
CA GLY A 41 -6.47 -5.93 -9.23
C GLY A 41 -7.00 -4.68 -8.55
N CYS A 42 -6.95 -3.53 -9.21
CA CYS A 42 -7.51 -2.27 -8.69
C CYS A 42 -9.03 -2.35 -8.52
N ASN A 43 -9.71 -3.01 -9.45
CA ASN A 43 -11.17 -3.10 -9.48
C ASN A 43 -11.72 -4.33 -8.77
N GLN A 44 -10.87 -5.11 -8.13
CA GLN A 44 -11.27 -6.30 -7.38
C GLN A 44 -12.32 -5.94 -6.34
N LYS A 45 -13.33 -6.79 -6.19
CA LYS A 45 -14.47 -6.52 -5.28
C LYS A 45 -14.23 -7.00 -3.86
N THR A 46 -13.25 -7.87 -3.66
CA THR A 46 -12.90 -8.40 -2.33
C THR A 46 -11.59 -7.79 -1.85
N SER A 47 -11.43 -7.67 -0.54
CA SER A 47 -10.20 -7.15 0.09
C SER A 47 -9.88 -5.71 -0.34
N ARG A 48 -10.91 -4.93 -0.62
CA ARG A 48 -10.81 -3.54 -1.06
C ARG A 48 -11.86 -2.67 -0.37
N HIS A 49 -11.46 -1.46 -0.01
CA HIS A 49 -12.36 -0.45 0.50
C HIS A 49 -11.81 0.93 0.14
N PRO A 50 -12.55 1.72 -0.63
CA PRO A 50 -13.80 1.37 -1.32
C PRO A 50 -13.56 0.47 -2.53
N VAL A 51 -14.60 -0.18 -3.01
CA VAL A 51 -14.57 -0.85 -4.31
C VAL A 51 -14.65 0.24 -5.38
N ILE A 52 -13.81 0.14 -6.39
CA ILE A 52 -13.75 1.14 -7.47
C ILE A 52 -13.87 0.48 -8.83
N GLU A 53 -14.17 1.30 -9.83
CA GLU A 53 -14.21 0.90 -11.24
C GLU A 53 -13.35 1.88 -12.05
N ALA A 54 -12.03 1.65 -12.01
CA ALA A 54 -11.10 2.49 -12.75
C ALA A 54 -10.94 1.99 -14.18
N SER A 55 -10.81 2.92 -15.12
CA SER A 55 -10.52 2.60 -16.51
C SER A 55 -9.04 2.30 -16.69
N GLU A 56 -8.71 1.66 -17.81
CA GLU A 56 -7.32 1.41 -18.19
C GLU A 56 -6.54 2.73 -18.29
N ALA A 57 -7.13 3.76 -18.88
CA ALA A 57 -6.49 5.07 -19.01
C ALA A 57 -6.22 5.72 -17.65
N GLU A 58 -7.17 5.60 -16.72
CA GLU A 58 -7.02 6.14 -15.36
C GLU A 58 -5.89 5.43 -14.61
N VAL A 59 -5.82 4.11 -14.71
CA VAL A 59 -4.77 3.32 -14.07
C VAL A 59 -3.41 3.65 -14.68
N GLN A 60 -3.34 3.80 -16.01
CA GLN A 60 -2.10 4.19 -16.68
C GLN A 60 -1.62 5.57 -16.21
N ALA A 61 -2.52 6.52 -16.06
CA ALA A 61 -2.17 7.86 -15.57
C ALA A 61 -1.63 7.79 -14.13
N ALA A 62 -2.24 6.97 -13.28
CA ALA A 62 -1.77 6.76 -11.91
C ALA A 62 -0.36 6.16 -11.90
N ILE A 63 -0.11 5.16 -12.74
CA ILE A 63 1.22 4.56 -12.89
C ILE A 63 2.24 5.63 -13.27
N ASP A 64 1.92 6.44 -14.27
CA ASP A 64 2.83 7.48 -14.77
C ASP A 64 3.18 8.48 -13.66
N ASN A 65 2.20 8.87 -12.84
CA ASN A 65 2.43 9.76 -11.70
C ASN A 65 3.33 9.12 -10.63
N LEU A 66 3.25 7.81 -10.46
CA LEU A 66 4.03 7.09 -9.46
C LEU A 66 5.47 6.82 -9.91
N LYS A 67 5.76 6.90 -11.19
CA LYS A 67 7.13 6.76 -11.71
C LYS A 67 8.02 7.92 -11.29
N GLY A 68 7.49 9.14 -11.23
CA GLY A 68 8.24 10.32 -10.85
C GLY A 68 8.96 10.17 -9.51
N PRO A 69 8.24 9.85 -8.41
CA PRO A 69 8.88 9.61 -7.12
C PRO A 69 9.54 8.23 -6.99
N ALA A 70 9.65 7.48 -8.06
CA ALA A 70 10.25 6.14 -8.09
C ALA A 70 9.52 5.10 -7.23
N LEU A 71 8.23 5.29 -7.00
CA LEU A 71 7.40 4.33 -6.27
C LEU A 71 7.01 3.13 -7.12
N VAL A 72 6.94 3.31 -8.45
CA VAL A 72 6.68 2.25 -9.42
C VAL A 72 7.80 2.25 -10.44
N VAL A 73 8.25 1.06 -10.81
CA VAL A 73 9.24 0.86 -11.86
C VAL A 73 8.63 0.02 -12.98
N GLU A 74 9.03 0.34 -14.20
CA GLU A 74 8.54 -0.30 -15.41
C GLU A 74 9.61 -1.20 -15.99
N SER A 75 9.23 -2.37 -16.51
CA SER A 75 10.13 -3.21 -17.27
C SER A 75 9.51 -3.53 -18.63
N SER A 76 10.32 -3.43 -19.68
CA SER A 76 9.86 -3.57 -21.06
C SER A 76 10.62 -4.65 -21.83
N GLY A 77 11.28 -5.57 -21.12
CA GLY A 77 12.09 -6.62 -21.73
C GLY A 77 11.31 -7.77 -22.37
N GLY A 78 9.97 -7.82 -22.22
CA GLY A 78 9.12 -8.85 -22.78
C GLY A 78 8.15 -8.30 -23.81
N ARG A 79 7.15 -9.12 -24.18
CA ARG A 79 6.10 -8.73 -25.14
C ARG A 79 5.18 -7.66 -24.59
N VAL A 80 5.06 -7.58 -23.26
CA VAL A 80 4.15 -6.69 -22.57
C VAL A 80 4.93 -5.92 -21.52
N THR A 81 4.69 -4.62 -21.42
CA THR A 81 5.24 -3.79 -20.37
C THR A 81 4.67 -4.26 -19.02
N ARG A 82 5.54 -4.37 -18.03
CA ARG A 82 5.14 -4.82 -16.69
C ARG A 82 5.59 -3.81 -15.64
N TYR A 83 4.91 -3.82 -14.52
CA TYR A 83 5.10 -2.85 -13.45
C TYR A 83 5.33 -3.54 -12.11
N ALA A 84 6.24 -2.96 -11.32
CA ALA A 84 6.54 -3.40 -9.96
C ALA A 84 6.59 -2.19 -9.06
N HIS A 85 6.26 -2.37 -7.77
CA HIS A 85 6.45 -1.31 -6.80
C HIS A 85 7.90 -1.28 -6.30
N ASN A 86 8.30 -0.15 -5.76
CA ASN A 86 9.65 0.05 -5.22
C ASN A 86 9.55 0.73 -3.85
N MET A 87 8.52 0.38 -3.06
CA MET A 87 8.20 1.09 -1.83
C MET A 87 9.29 0.98 -0.76
N GLU A 88 9.92 -0.19 -0.60
CA GLU A 88 10.97 -0.34 0.41
C GLU A 88 12.10 0.66 0.18
N LYS A 89 12.59 0.76 -1.06
CA LYS A 89 13.67 1.68 -1.41
C LYS A 89 13.21 3.13 -1.42
N ALA A 90 12.10 3.42 -2.08
CA ALA A 90 11.62 4.79 -2.23
C ALA A 90 11.22 5.42 -0.90
N LEU A 91 10.61 4.64 -0.01
CA LEU A 91 10.15 5.11 1.30
C LEU A 91 11.16 4.84 2.41
N ARG A 92 12.21 4.07 2.12
CA ARG A 92 13.22 3.65 3.11
C ARG A 92 12.58 2.93 4.29
N LEU A 93 11.76 1.93 3.96
CA LEU A 93 11.02 1.16 4.95
C LEU A 93 11.35 -0.32 4.85
N PRO A 94 11.32 -1.06 5.97
CA PRO A 94 11.43 -2.51 5.92
C PRO A 94 10.15 -3.12 5.33
N SER A 95 10.25 -4.34 4.85
CA SER A 95 9.13 -5.05 4.21
C SER A 95 7.91 -5.19 5.12
N GLN A 96 8.12 -5.34 6.44
CA GLN A 96 7.04 -5.44 7.41
C GLN A 96 6.20 -4.16 7.43
N ALA A 97 6.85 -3.00 7.41
CA ALA A 97 6.16 -1.71 7.39
C ALA A 97 5.41 -1.51 6.06
N VAL A 98 6.03 -1.90 4.95
CA VAL A 98 5.39 -1.82 3.63
C VAL A 98 4.14 -2.71 3.58
N ALA A 99 4.18 -3.89 4.19
CA ALA A 99 3.03 -4.78 4.27
C ALA A 99 1.86 -4.12 5.00
N LEU A 100 2.11 -3.48 6.14
CA LEU A 100 1.08 -2.77 6.90
C LEU A 100 0.50 -1.60 6.10
N LEU A 101 1.34 -0.80 5.46
CA LEU A 101 0.88 0.30 4.61
C LEU A 101 0.02 -0.21 3.45
N THR A 102 0.41 -1.31 2.85
CA THR A 102 -0.33 -1.93 1.75
C THR A 102 -1.76 -2.27 2.17
N VAL A 103 -1.92 -2.92 3.30
CA VAL A 103 -3.24 -3.33 3.80
C VAL A 103 -4.08 -2.10 4.15
N LEU A 104 -3.47 -1.06 4.73
CA LEU A 104 -4.16 0.20 4.98
C LEU A 104 -4.60 0.89 3.69
N MET A 105 -3.75 0.90 2.67
CA MET A 105 -4.09 1.50 1.37
C MET A 105 -5.22 0.75 0.67
N LEU A 106 -5.24 -0.58 0.77
CA LEU A 106 -6.25 -1.39 0.07
C LEU A 106 -7.58 -1.45 0.80
N ARG A 107 -7.59 -1.49 2.13
CA ARG A 107 -8.78 -1.74 2.92
C ARG A 107 -9.26 -0.57 3.77
N GLY A 108 -8.50 0.53 3.81
CA GLY A 108 -8.83 1.68 4.63
C GLY A 108 -8.49 1.50 6.11
N PRO A 109 -8.99 2.39 6.98
CA PRO A 109 -8.65 2.36 8.40
C PRO A 109 -9.06 1.07 9.10
N GLN A 110 -8.16 0.56 9.95
CA GLN A 110 -8.34 -0.72 10.65
C GLN A 110 -7.70 -0.65 12.03
N THR A 111 -8.20 -1.49 12.94
CA THR A 111 -7.53 -1.74 14.24
C THR A 111 -6.27 -2.56 14.00
N VAL A 112 -5.34 -2.56 14.97
CA VAL A 112 -4.11 -3.35 14.84
C VAL A 112 -4.41 -4.85 14.71
N GLY A 113 -5.44 -5.35 15.39
CA GLY A 113 -5.84 -6.74 15.28
C GLY A 113 -6.33 -7.10 13.88
N GLU A 114 -7.16 -6.23 13.29
CA GLU A 114 -7.63 -6.40 11.92
C GLU A 114 -6.47 -6.35 10.92
N LEU A 115 -5.56 -5.39 11.10
CA LEU A 115 -4.38 -5.25 10.25
C LEU A 115 -3.52 -6.51 10.29
N ARG A 116 -3.27 -7.06 11.46
CA ARG A 116 -2.48 -8.26 11.62
C ARG A 116 -3.07 -9.42 10.83
N LEU A 117 -4.37 -9.63 10.94
CA LEU A 117 -5.07 -10.69 10.22
C LEU A 117 -5.06 -10.46 8.70
N ASN A 118 -5.38 -9.25 8.27
CA ASN A 118 -5.47 -8.91 6.86
C ASN A 118 -4.10 -8.87 6.18
N CYS A 119 -3.02 -8.77 6.95
CA CYS A 119 -1.64 -8.70 6.47
C CYS A 119 -0.98 -10.09 6.32
N GLU A 120 -1.65 -11.15 6.76
CA GLU A 120 -1.07 -12.48 6.94
C GLU A 120 -0.37 -13.03 5.68
N ARG A 121 -0.91 -12.78 4.50
CA ARG A 121 -0.33 -13.26 3.24
C ARG A 121 0.85 -12.40 2.76
N LEU A 122 1.03 -11.21 3.31
CA LEU A 122 2.12 -10.30 2.95
C LEU A 122 3.27 -10.42 3.94
N HIS A 123 2.95 -10.39 5.22
CA HIS A 123 3.90 -10.61 6.30
C HIS A 123 3.15 -11.11 7.54
N ARG A 124 3.60 -12.21 8.09
CA ARG A 124 2.97 -12.80 9.26
C ARG A 124 3.63 -12.28 10.53
N PHE A 125 2.94 -11.38 11.25
CA PHE A 125 3.42 -10.88 12.52
C PHE A 125 3.20 -11.94 13.61
N ALA A 126 4.17 -12.06 14.50
CA ALA A 126 4.12 -13.06 15.56
C ALA A 126 2.92 -12.85 16.50
N ASP A 127 2.62 -11.57 16.82
CA ASP A 127 1.51 -11.19 17.67
C ASP A 127 1.10 -9.74 17.38
N ILE A 128 0.07 -9.27 18.08
CA ILE A 128 -0.44 -7.90 17.93
C ILE A 128 0.63 -6.88 18.33
N SER A 129 1.44 -7.17 19.36
CA SER A 129 2.50 -6.27 19.82
C SER A 129 3.53 -6.01 18.74
N ALA A 130 3.90 -7.03 17.97
CA ALA A 130 4.86 -6.89 16.87
C ALA A 130 4.32 -5.95 15.79
N ALA A 131 3.06 -6.12 15.39
CA ALA A 131 2.43 -5.24 14.41
C ALA A 131 2.31 -3.80 14.95
N ASP A 132 1.90 -3.65 16.20
CA ASP A 132 1.77 -2.35 16.84
C ASP A 132 3.10 -1.60 16.90
N ALA A 133 4.21 -2.30 17.18
CA ALA A 133 5.53 -1.69 17.23
C ALA A 133 5.90 -1.03 15.89
N PHE A 134 5.63 -1.70 14.78
CA PHE A 134 5.88 -1.12 13.45
C PHE A 134 4.97 0.08 13.16
N LEU A 135 3.71 0.03 13.60
CA LEU A 135 2.79 1.16 13.44
C LEU A 135 3.27 2.37 14.24
N GLN A 136 3.73 2.16 15.48
CA GLN A 136 4.27 3.24 16.30
C GLN A 136 5.52 3.88 15.65
N GLU A 137 6.40 3.08 15.10
CA GLU A 137 7.58 3.58 14.37
C GLU A 137 7.18 4.41 13.14
N LEU A 138 6.20 3.93 12.37
CA LEU A 138 5.71 4.66 11.19
C LEU A 138 5.06 5.99 11.57
N ALA A 139 4.36 6.03 12.70
CA ALA A 139 3.73 7.26 13.20
C ALA A 139 4.74 8.25 13.75
N ALA A 140 5.86 7.77 14.29
CA ALA A 140 6.87 8.59 14.95
C ALA A 140 8.03 9.00 14.05
N ARG A 141 7.99 8.71 12.76
CA ARG A 141 9.11 9.04 11.86
C ARG A 141 9.36 10.55 11.83
N PRO A 142 10.62 10.97 12.03
CA PRO A 142 10.96 12.40 12.11
C PRO A 142 10.75 13.16 10.79
N ASP A 143 10.95 12.50 9.64
CA ASP A 143 10.85 13.15 8.34
C ASP A 143 9.37 13.36 7.91
N ALA A 144 8.56 12.33 8.05
CA ALA A 144 7.14 12.40 7.76
C ALA A 144 6.46 11.16 8.32
N ALA A 145 5.45 11.34 9.15
CA ALA A 145 4.64 10.23 9.64
C ALA A 145 3.93 9.55 8.47
N MET A 146 3.95 8.23 8.45
CA MET A 146 3.32 7.43 7.38
C MET A 146 1.95 6.93 7.79
N VAL A 147 1.67 6.87 9.07
CA VAL A 147 0.38 6.44 9.62
C VAL A 147 -0.01 7.33 10.77
N VAL A 148 -1.30 7.32 11.11
CA VAL A 148 -1.85 8.01 12.26
C VAL A 148 -2.86 7.10 12.96
N GLU A 149 -2.84 7.13 14.29
CA GLU A 149 -3.87 6.49 15.10
C GLU A 149 -5.06 7.42 15.20
N LEU A 150 -6.21 6.95 14.78
CA LEU A 150 -7.43 7.75 14.79
C LEU A 150 -8.09 7.68 16.17
N PRO A 151 -8.85 8.73 16.57
CA PRO A 151 -9.60 8.68 17.81
C PRO A 151 -10.58 7.49 17.83
N ARG A 152 -10.74 6.89 19.00
CA ARG A 152 -11.65 5.76 19.17
C ARG A 152 -13.09 6.20 18.87
N GLN A 153 -13.75 5.42 18.02
CA GLN A 153 -15.15 5.68 17.68
C GLN A 153 -16.08 5.25 18.83
N PRO A 154 -17.25 5.92 18.99
CA PRO A 154 -18.25 5.49 19.96
C PRO A 154 -18.62 4.02 19.74
N GLY A 155 -18.62 3.23 20.82
CA GLY A 155 -18.92 1.81 20.77
C GLY A 155 -17.76 0.91 20.36
N SER A 156 -16.64 1.46 19.95
CA SER A 156 -15.44 0.69 19.61
C SER A 156 -14.52 0.58 20.81
N ARG A 157 -13.88 -0.57 21.00
CA ARG A 157 -12.91 -0.79 22.08
C ARG A 157 -11.51 -0.36 21.72
N GLU A 158 -11.20 -0.28 20.44
CA GLU A 158 -9.84 -0.01 19.96
C GLU A 158 -9.83 1.12 18.96
N ASN A 159 -8.69 1.81 18.89
CA ASN A 159 -8.45 2.83 17.89
C ASN A 159 -8.12 2.17 16.55
N ARG A 160 -8.45 2.84 15.48
CA ARG A 160 -8.08 2.43 14.13
C ARG A 160 -6.87 3.23 13.67
N TRP A 161 -6.14 2.64 12.75
CA TRP A 161 -4.99 3.28 12.10
C TRP A 161 -5.33 3.60 10.66
N ALA A 162 -4.77 4.69 10.16
CA ALA A 162 -4.91 5.08 8.75
C ALA A 162 -3.53 5.45 8.21
N HIS A 163 -3.31 5.25 6.90
CA HIS A 163 -2.10 5.74 6.26
C HIS A 163 -2.21 7.24 5.97
N LEU A 164 -1.07 7.90 5.83
CA LEU A 164 -0.99 9.33 5.54
C LEU A 164 -0.45 9.63 4.14
N LEU A 165 -0.39 8.63 3.25
CA LEU A 165 0.14 8.83 1.89
C LEU A 165 -0.77 9.69 1.03
N SER A 166 -2.03 9.84 1.39
CA SER A 166 -2.99 10.73 0.72
C SER A 166 -3.22 12.06 1.47
N GLY A 167 -2.38 12.34 2.42
CA GLY A 167 -2.47 13.58 3.20
C GLY A 167 -3.12 13.46 4.56
#